data_570f638faa3b90ac6978077ec52d1bfb
#
_entry.id   570f638faa3b90ac6978077ec52d1bfb
#
_cell.length_a   1.000
_cell.length_b   1.000
_cell.length_c   1.000
_cell.angle_alpha   90.00
_cell.angle_beta   90.00
_cell.angle_gamma   90.00
#
_symmetry.space_group_name_H-M   'P 1'
#
loop_
_entity.id
_entity.type
_entity.pdbx_description
1 polymer ?
#
loop_
_entity_poly.entity_id
_entity_poly.type
_entity_poly.pdbx_seq_one_letter_code
_entity_poly.pdbx_strand_id
1 'polypeptide(L)'
;MAAQDQASPQTSRKEAAPALAKAQAALTHGDSQGAIRILSDHLQIQPGDSSARLMLGQAYALAGQIDLAESELQNVLKMAPENFVALAALGEIYEQTGQPEKAEAMLARAAKAGHDQPEIRLEWAIVLARLHRYKESQSALAGLAPPADSGKRIAFYRLKASVASGLGNSVTAASEMEKALALKPQDPALLLATAAAQLQRKNWQRAGELANVVFTQTRDPSAGLLVLEATLGSHGDVHQLLEQLRNTAVPQAEEVAFRQRLAELLIANGHVSESIDELKRAAELAPARADLLFDLSLAQFKAGQLDGALNSAEKSKALTDSAEVEDLIGDIQEERGDNLMAVQSYQAAVKLAPEEEKYRISLAVELMQHQGFDAAKVVLQQAEESQPRSWRIQLALGMVEYFTGSDATASSILIHAADLAPDPEVALTFLGDIQMSQTSVPDSAAVDHICRYSDDHPQNGKMQLNCGALLFEQDYVAGNRTHVDEIVKRLREAAEILASDPAPHCELAKVYRSMDRWHEALPEAERCARMDVNSAEAHYRLAQIYRRLGSLEKSQQEMKLYEGASRRQADENTRRDETMKAFVYTIRREAQSSKQ
;
A
#
# COMPACT_ATOMS: atom_id res chain seq x y z
N MET A 1 57.27 62.96 21.61
CA MET A 1 56.08 63.13 22.43
C MET A 1 54.90 63.34 21.51
N ALA A 2 54.16 62.32 21.22
CA ALA A 2 52.89 62.39 20.45
C ALA A 2 51.84 61.75 21.36
N ALA A 3 50.91 62.55 21.83
CA ALA A 3 49.77 62.12 22.64
C ALA A 3 48.78 61.35 21.74
N GLN A 4 48.54 60.11 22.07
CA GLN A 4 47.40 59.33 21.54
C GLN A 4 46.16 59.76 22.30
N ASP A 5 45.24 60.46 21.66
CA ASP A 5 43.89 60.72 22.16
C ASP A 5 43.10 59.39 22.12
N GLN A 6 43.01 58.72 23.28
CA GLN A 6 42.06 57.64 23.46
C GLN A 6 40.68 58.23 23.75
N ALA A 7 39.83 58.31 22.71
CA ALA A 7 38.42 58.67 22.87
C ALA A 7 37.76 57.65 23.84
N SER A 8 37.14 58.12 24.91
CA SER A 8 36.52 57.30 25.92
C SER A 8 35.27 56.56 25.35
N PRO A 9 34.95 55.34 25.85
CA PRO A 9 33.83 54.52 25.32
C PRO A 9 32.43 55.18 25.39
N GLN A 10 32.27 56.22 26.17
CA GLN A 10 31.01 56.96 26.32
C GLN A 10 30.74 58.00 25.22
N THR A 11 31.77 58.55 24.59
CA THR A 11 31.62 59.48 23.45
C THR A 11 31.26 58.76 22.15
N SER A 12 31.83 57.58 21.92
CA SER A 12 31.49 56.75 20.72
C SER A 12 30.06 56.26 20.69
N ARG A 13 29.45 55.95 21.85
CA ARG A 13 28.04 55.52 21.97
C ARG A 13 27.05 56.67 21.68
N LYS A 14 27.40 57.94 21.95
CA LYS A 14 26.54 59.10 21.70
C LYS A 14 26.50 59.51 20.23
N GLU A 15 27.51 59.20 19.43
CA GLU A 15 27.56 59.51 17.98
C GLU A 15 26.97 58.39 17.10
N ALA A 16 26.95 57.14 17.57
CA ALA A 16 26.35 55.98 16.87
C ALA A 16 24.82 56.06 16.80
N ALA A 17 24.17 56.52 17.86
CA ALA A 17 22.70 56.53 17.94
C ALA A 17 22.01 57.32 16.81
N PRO A 18 22.48 58.48 16.34
CA PRO A 18 21.81 59.19 15.27
C PRO A 18 22.00 58.55 13.87
N ALA A 19 23.11 57.85 13.60
CA ALA A 19 23.32 57.17 12.33
C ALA A 19 22.44 55.94 12.18
N LEU A 20 22.39 55.09 13.24
CA LEU A 20 21.49 53.91 13.28
C LEU A 20 20.02 54.31 13.15
N ALA A 21 19.58 55.38 13.87
CA ALA A 21 18.22 55.88 13.79
C ALA A 21 17.85 56.37 12.35
N LYS A 22 18.79 57.07 11.68
CA LYS A 22 18.60 57.51 10.27
C LYS A 22 18.52 56.31 9.32
N ALA A 23 19.39 55.31 9.48
CA ALA A 23 19.39 54.11 8.67
C ALA A 23 18.10 53.31 8.90
N GLN A 24 17.64 53.18 10.14
CA GLN A 24 16.36 52.52 10.47
C GLN A 24 15.18 53.24 9.83
N ALA A 25 15.17 54.58 9.85
CA ALA A 25 14.14 55.37 9.16
C ALA A 25 14.18 55.18 7.62
N ALA A 26 15.35 55.10 7.01
CA ALA A 26 15.50 54.82 5.58
C ALA A 26 14.94 53.42 5.26
N LEU A 27 15.26 52.38 6.05
CA LEU A 27 14.74 51.02 5.86
C LEU A 27 13.21 50.96 6.00
N THR A 28 12.62 51.68 6.95
CA THR A 28 11.16 51.70 7.14
C THR A 28 10.45 52.42 5.98
N HIS A 29 11.11 53.31 5.24
CA HIS A 29 10.60 53.94 4.04
C HIS A 29 10.97 53.20 2.76
N GLY A 30 11.61 52.03 2.84
CA GLY A 30 12.01 51.21 1.70
C GLY A 30 13.28 51.68 0.97
N ASP A 31 14.00 52.70 1.50
CA ASP A 31 15.27 53.20 0.96
C ASP A 31 16.45 52.37 1.49
N SER A 32 16.56 51.14 0.96
CA SER A 32 17.67 50.24 1.34
C SER A 32 19.04 50.77 0.91
N GLN A 33 19.12 51.45 -0.23
CA GLN A 33 20.37 52.06 -0.73
C GLN A 33 20.81 53.25 0.13
N GLY A 34 19.88 54.08 0.60
CA GLY A 34 20.16 55.15 1.55
C GLY A 34 20.65 54.61 2.88
N ALA A 35 20.04 53.55 3.38
CA ALA A 35 20.48 52.87 4.60
C ALA A 35 21.89 52.28 4.45
N ILE A 36 22.21 51.62 3.33
CA ILE A 36 23.54 51.08 3.04
C ILE A 36 24.60 52.16 3.11
N ARG A 37 24.37 53.30 2.45
CA ARG A 37 25.32 54.43 2.47
C ARG A 37 25.57 54.93 3.90
N ILE A 38 24.51 55.25 4.65
CA ILE A 38 24.60 55.76 6.02
C ILE A 38 25.38 54.79 6.92
N LEU A 39 25.10 53.49 6.81
CA LEU A 39 25.72 52.45 7.65
C LEU A 39 27.17 52.17 7.23
N SER A 40 27.49 52.23 5.92
CA SER A 40 28.86 52.07 5.42
C SER A 40 29.73 53.22 5.87
N ASP A 41 29.26 54.48 5.78
CA ASP A 41 29.99 55.67 6.22
C ASP A 41 30.22 55.60 7.76
N HIS A 42 29.21 55.15 8.52
CA HIS A 42 29.35 54.97 9.96
C HIS A 42 30.40 53.90 10.33
N LEU A 43 30.40 52.77 9.60
CA LEU A 43 31.35 51.66 9.84
C LEU A 43 32.78 51.98 9.41
N GLN A 44 33.00 52.97 8.54
CA GLN A 44 34.34 53.50 8.28
C GLN A 44 34.93 54.23 9.51
N ILE A 45 34.07 54.89 10.30
CA ILE A 45 34.46 55.60 11.52
C ILE A 45 34.52 54.65 12.71
N GLN A 46 33.55 53.75 12.79
CA GLN A 46 33.39 52.77 13.90
C GLN A 46 33.31 51.31 13.40
N PRO A 47 34.43 50.71 12.97
CA PRO A 47 34.42 49.38 12.33
C PRO A 47 33.95 48.24 13.27
N GLY A 48 33.97 48.48 14.59
CA GLY A 48 33.55 47.47 15.59
C GLY A 48 32.08 47.53 16.01
N ASP A 49 31.27 48.41 15.38
CA ASP A 49 29.84 48.49 15.72
C ASP A 49 29.06 47.33 15.13
N SER A 50 28.81 46.32 15.95
CA SER A 50 28.08 45.10 15.59
C SER A 50 26.61 45.37 15.25
N SER A 51 26.01 46.41 15.84
CA SER A 51 24.61 46.80 15.54
C SER A 51 24.49 47.44 14.18
N ALA A 52 25.46 48.28 13.81
CA ALA A 52 25.52 48.87 12.46
C ALA A 52 25.79 47.80 11.40
N ARG A 53 26.69 46.82 11.65
CA ARG A 53 26.92 45.70 10.74
C ARG A 53 25.69 44.81 10.55
N LEU A 54 24.99 44.50 11.66
CA LEU A 54 23.73 43.73 11.59
C LEU A 54 22.72 44.47 10.68
N MET A 55 22.54 45.75 10.91
CA MET A 55 21.60 46.54 10.13
C MET A 55 22.05 46.71 8.65
N LEU A 56 23.37 46.77 8.40
CA LEU A 56 23.94 46.80 7.06
C LEU A 56 23.68 45.47 6.31
N GLY A 57 23.88 44.35 6.98
CA GLY A 57 23.55 43.02 6.45
C GLY A 57 22.07 42.89 6.06
N GLN A 58 21.16 43.38 6.91
CA GLN A 58 19.73 43.43 6.61
C GLN A 58 19.41 44.37 5.46
N ALA A 59 20.07 45.53 5.37
CA ALA A 59 19.91 46.48 4.26
C ALA A 59 20.38 45.90 2.91
N TYR A 60 21.49 45.14 2.92
CA TYR A 60 21.96 44.43 1.72
C TYR A 60 20.97 43.32 1.29
N ALA A 61 20.43 42.56 2.25
CA ALA A 61 19.42 41.55 1.96
C ALA A 61 18.17 42.15 1.29
N LEU A 62 17.65 43.26 1.86
CA LEU A 62 16.52 44.01 1.28
C LEU A 62 16.83 44.63 -0.10
N ALA A 63 18.10 44.95 -0.36
CA ALA A 63 18.56 45.46 -1.66
C ALA A 63 18.85 44.32 -2.69
N GLY A 64 18.67 43.05 -2.32
CA GLY A 64 18.97 41.88 -3.16
C GLY A 64 20.47 41.57 -3.30
N GLN A 65 21.34 42.24 -2.53
CA GLN A 65 22.79 42.05 -2.55
C GLN A 65 23.19 40.92 -1.55
N ILE A 66 22.82 39.68 -1.89
CA ILE A 66 22.84 38.53 -0.99
C ILE A 66 24.25 38.20 -0.47
N ASP A 67 25.27 38.20 -1.34
CA ASP A 67 26.65 37.87 -0.94
C ASP A 67 27.20 38.87 0.09
N LEU A 68 26.88 40.18 -0.08
CA LEU A 68 27.29 41.21 0.87
C LEU A 68 26.51 41.11 2.19
N ALA A 69 25.22 40.78 2.12
CA ALA A 69 24.41 40.53 3.29
C ALA A 69 24.98 39.39 4.12
N GLU A 70 25.26 38.26 3.47
CA GLU A 70 25.87 37.08 4.11
C GLU A 70 27.20 37.43 4.77
N SER A 71 28.09 38.15 4.05
CA SER A 71 29.39 38.53 4.57
C SER A 71 29.28 39.40 5.82
N GLU A 72 28.43 40.43 5.83
CA GLU A 72 28.27 41.30 7.00
C GLU A 72 27.63 40.56 8.21
N LEU A 73 26.62 39.72 7.94
CA LEU A 73 26.01 38.94 9.01
C LEU A 73 26.97 37.91 9.60
N GLN A 74 27.81 37.27 8.77
CA GLN A 74 28.88 36.38 9.27
C GLN A 74 29.92 37.15 10.10
N ASN A 75 30.24 38.37 9.73
CA ASN A 75 31.12 39.23 10.51
C ASN A 75 30.49 39.58 11.87
N VAL A 76 29.17 39.78 11.93
CA VAL A 76 28.47 39.92 13.24
C VAL A 76 28.62 38.64 14.08
N LEU A 77 28.46 37.46 13.49
CA LEU A 77 28.59 36.21 14.22
C LEU A 77 30.01 35.88 14.65
N LYS A 78 31.03 36.38 13.97
CA LYS A 78 32.43 36.30 14.47
C LYS A 78 32.63 37.10 15.77
N MET A 79 31.93 38.23 15.91
CA MET A 79 31.98 39.05 17.12
C MET A 79 31.01 38.58 18.22
N ALA A 80 29.85 38.10 17.82
CA ALA A 80 28.79 37.63 18.71
C ALA A 80 28.15 36.33 18.13
N PRO A 81 28.74 35.15 18.44
CA PRO A 81 28.33 33.88 17.82
C PRO A 81 26.87 33.48 18.08
N GLU A 82 26.26 33.98 19.14
CA GLU A 82 24.87 33.69 19.53
C GLU A 82 23.93 34.89 19.28
N ASN A 83 24.30 35.81 18.38
CA ASN A 83 23.39 36.87 17.97
C ASN A 83 22.23 36.30 17.18
N PHE A 84 21.08 36.11 17.84
CA PHE A 84 19.91 35.42 17.25
C PHE A 84 19.31 36.16 16.06
N VAL A 85 19.43 37.49 16.00
CA VAL A 85 18.93 38.30 14.88
C VAL A 85 19.78 38.07 13.62
N ALA A 86 21.11 38.01 13.77
CA ALA A 86 22.02 37.71 12.68
C ALA A 86 21.86 36.26 12.19
N LEU A 87 21.67 35.33 13.13
CA LEU A 87 21.40 33.93 12.81
C LEU A 87 20.06 33.77 12.04
N ALA A 88 18.98 34.44 12.49
CA ALA A 88 17.68 34.41 11.81
C ALA A 88 17.78 35.01 10.41
N ALA A 89 18.41 36.17 10.26
CA ALA A 89 18.59 36.82 8.96
C ALA A 89 19.40 35.95 7.97
N LEU A 90 20.44 35.25 8.44
CA LEU A 90 21.15 34.26 7.61
C LEU A 90 20.28 33.07 7.25
N GLY A 91 19.44 32.60 8.17
CA GLY A 91 18.47 31.55 7.92
C GLY A 91 17.50 31.91 6.80
N GLU A 92 16.93 33.13 6.84
CA GLU A 92 16.07 33.65 5.77
C GLU A 92 16.80 33.75 4.43
N ILE A 93 18.03 34.24 4.41
CA ILE A 93 18.86 34.33 3.21
C ILE A 93 19.10 32.95 2.60
N TYR A 94 19.47 31.95 3.40
CA TYR A 94 19.69 30.59 2.94
C TYR A 94 18.39 29.92 2.46
N GLU A 95 17.26 30.23 3.06
CA GLU A 95 15.96 29.80 2.56
C GLU A 95 15.64 30.37 1.18
N GLN A 96 15.81 31.68 1.00
CA GLN A 96 15.56 32.38 -0.28
C GLN A 96 16.49 31.91 -1.38
N THR A 97 17.71 31.50 -1.05
CA THR A 97 18.72 31.00 -1.99
C THR A 97 18.68 29.49 -2.22
N GLY A 98 17.65 28.80 -1.70
CA GLY A 98 17.44 27.36 -1.92
C GLY A 98 18.46 26.46 -1.19
N GLN A 99 18.95 26.89 -0.04
CA GLN A 99 19.88 26.15 0.81
C GLN A 99 19.22 25.78 2.16
N PRO A 100 18.18 24.91 2.15
CA PRO A 100 17.34 24.68 3.34
C PRO A 100 18.08 24.04 4.51
N GLU A 101 19.12 23.23 4.29
CA GLU A 101 19.92 22.63 5.37
C GLU A 101 20.73 23.69 6.11
N LYS A 102 21.29 24.67 5.40
CA LYS A 102 21.98 25.81 6.05
C LYS A 102 20.99 26.73 6.75
N ALA A 103 19.82 26.97 6.14
CA ALA A 103 18.76 27.74 6.78
C ALA A 103 18.32 27.08 8.10
N GLU A 104 18.12 25.78 8.12
CA GLU A 104 17.77 25.02 9.32
C GLU A 104 18.83 25.18 10.43
N ALA A 105 20.11 24.99 10.09
CA ALA A 105 21.20 25.10 11.06
C ALA A 105 21.27 26.51 11.70
N MET A 106 21.04 27.57 10.91
CA MET A 106 21.03 28.92 11.45
C MET A 106 19.79 29.23 12.28
N LEU A 107 18.61 28.82 11.81
CA LEU A 107 17.34 29.06 12.50
C LEU A 107 17.24 28.24 13.81
N ALA A 108 17.76 27.01 13.85
CA ALA A 108 17.84 26.21 15.08
C ALA A 108 18.69 26.92 16.15
N ARG A 109 19.84 27.46 15.75
CA ARG A 109 20.69 28.27 16.65
C ARG A 109 20.00 29.56 17.06
N ALA A 110 19.33 30.24 16.12
CA ALA A 110 18.59 31.47 16.40
C ALA A 110 17.47 31.23 17.43
N ALA A 111 16.68 30.17 17.28
CA ALA A 111 15.61 29.81 18.16
C ALA A 111 16.13 29.53 19.60
N LYS A 112 17.27 28.84 19.71
CA LYS A 112 17.91 28.54 21.00
C LYS A 112 18.46 29.81 21.65
N ALA A 113 19.14 30.69 20.89
CA ALA A 113 19.78 31.91 21.42
C ALA A 113 18.75 33.04 21.69
N GLY A 114 17.65 33.07 20.93
CA GLY A 114 16.60 34.09 21.03
C GLY A 114 15.54 33.85 22.09
N HIS A 115 15.74 32.87 23.01
CA HIS A 115 14.79 32.54 24.08
C HIS A 115 13.34 32.38 23.60
N ASP A 116 13.16 31.49 22.62
CA ASP A 116 11.85 31.10 22.10
C ASP A 116 11.01 32.23 21.43
N GLN A 117 11.65 33.12 20.70
CA GLN A 117 10.95 34.13 19.87
C GLN A 117 9.97 33.42 18.93
N PRO A 118 8.65 33.75 18.97
CA PRO A 118 7.64 33.05 18.19
C PRO A 118 7.87 33.11 16.67
N GLU A 119 8.36 34.24 16.18
CA GLU A 119 8.63 34.47 14.76
C GLU A 119 9.75 33.56 14.26
N ILE A 120 10.85 33.46 14.99
CA ILE A 120 12.01 32.62 14.63
C ILE A 120 11.62 31.13 14.67
N ARG A 121 10.86 30.73 15.68
CA ARG A 121 10.34 29.35 15.79
C ARG A 121 9.43 29.00 14.64
N LEU A 122 8.60 29.95 14.18
CA LEU A 122 7.72 29.74 13.04
C LEU A 122 8.52 29.55 11.73
N GLU A 123 9.52 30.38 11.49
CA GLU A 123 10.42 30.27 10.34
C GLU A 123 11.18 28.95 10.36
N TRP A 124 11.73 28.58 11.51
CA TRP A 124 12.39 27.28 11.68
C TRP A 124 11.43 26.12 11.39
N ALA A 125 10.19 26.18 11.88
CA ALA A 125 9.17 25.18 11.61
C ALA A 125 8.84 25.03 10.11
N ILE A 126 8.83 26.15 9.36
CA ILE A 126 8.63 26.16 7.91
C ILE A 126 9.76 25.39 7.21
N VAL A 127 11.01 25.69 7.55
CA VAL A 127 12.17 25.03 6.96
C VAL A 127 12.21 23.55 7.30
N LEU A 128 11.93 23.18 8.55
CA LEU A 128 11.82 21.78 8.97
C LEU A 128 10.74 21.01 8.21
N ALA A 129 9.58 21.63 7.99
CA ALA A 129 8.51 21.00 7.21
C ALA A 129 8.92 20.78 5.74
N ARG A 130 9.66 21.74 5.15
CA ARG A 130 10.21 21.62 3.79
C ARG A 130 11.25 20.50 3.68
N LEU A 131 12.03 20.26 4.75
CA LEU A 131 12.99 19.17 4.87
C LEU A 131 12.32 17.82 5.27
N HIS A 132 10.99 17.75 5.29
CA HIS A 132 10.19 16.59 5.73
C HIS A 132 10.47 16.15 7.19
N ARG A 133 11.08 17.01 8.00
CA ARG A 133 11.33 16.77 9.44
C ARG A 133 10.09 17.15 10.26
N TYR A 134 8.96 16.50 9.98
CA TYR A 134 7.64 16.89 10.49
C TYR A 134 7.52 16.82 12.02
N LYS A 135 8.17 15.86 12.71
CA LYS A 135 8.14 15.77 14.19
C LYS A 135 8.78 16.98 14.83
N GLU A 136 9.90 17.43 14.30
CA GLU A 136 10.62 18.59 14.81
C GLU A 136 9.88 19.90 14.49
N SER A 137 9.32 19.99 13.29
CA SER A 137 8.44 21.10 12.90
C SER A 137 7.23 21.21 13.83
N GLN A 138 6.59 20.09 14.16
CA GLN A 138 5.48 20.05 15.13
C GLN A 138 5.92 20.57 16.51
N SER A 139 7.10 20.16 16.97
CA SER A 139 7.67 20.62 18.24
C SER A 139 7.96 22.12 18.22
N ALA A 140 8.50 22.65 17.12
CA ALA A 140 8.75 24.08 16.95
C ALA A 140 7.46 24.91 16.94
N LEU A 141 6.35 24.36 16.39
CA LEU A 141 5.03 24.99 16.37
C LEU A 141 4.26 24.86 17.70
N ALA A 142 4.70 24.01 18.61
CA ALA A 142 3.99 23.76 19.86
C ALA A 142 3.86 25.04 20.72
N GLY A 143 2.63 25.36 21.13
CA GLY A 143 2.35 26.53 21.97
C GLY A 143 2.43 27.89 21.25
N LEU A 144 2.74 27.94 19.95
CA LEU A 144 2.69 29.18 19.19
C LEU A 144 1.24 29.64 18.99
N ALA A 145 0.99 30.92 19.27
CA ALA A 145 -0.28 31.55 18.94
C ALA A 145 -0.33 31.89 17.43
N PRO A 146 -1.50 31.78 16.78
CA PRO A 146 -1.64 32.18 15.39
C PRO A 146 -1.40 33.70 15.23
N PRO A 147 -0.69 34.12 14.15
CA PRO A 147 -0.39 35.53 13.89
C PRO A 147 -1.64 36.41 13.83
N ALA A 148 -1.50 37.68 14.18
CA ALA A 148 -2.62 38.64 14.11
C ALA A 148 -3.06 38.96 12.69
N ASP A 149 -2.10 39.04 11.75
CA ASP A 149 -2.37 39.26 10.33
C ASP A 149 -3.11 38.07 9.70
N SER A 150 -4.15 38.35 8.96
CA SER A 150 -5.01 37.32 8.37
C SER A 150 -4.28 36.43 7.37
N GLY A 151 -3.41 36.99 6.53
CA GLY A 151 -2.63 36.23 5.54
C GLY A 151 -1.62 35.31 6.19
N LYS A 152 -0.85 35.85 7.17
CA LYS A 152 0.10 35.06 7.95
C LYS A 152 -0.62 33.98 8.78
N ARG A 153 -1.82 34.24 9.27
CA ARG A 153 -2.63 33.28 10.00
C ARG A 153 -3.09 32.11 9.12
N ILE A 154 -3.49 32.38 7.89
CA ILE A 154 -3.81 31.36 6.90
C ILE A 154 -2.58 30.48 6.65
N ALA A 155 -1.40 31.10 6.39
CA ALA A 155 -0.15 30.39 6.17
C ALA A 155 0.23 29.51 7.39
N PHE A 156 0.03 30.01 8.60
CA PHE A 156 0.26 29.26 9.85
C PHE A 156 -0.62 28.02 9.95
N TYR A 157 -1.93 28.13 9.67
CA TYR A 157 -2.83 26.97 9.71
C TYR A 157 -2.50 25.97 8.58
N ARG A 158 -2.14 26.45 7.38
CA ARG A 158 -1.70 25.59 6.28
C ARG A 158 -0.41 24.83 6.63
N LEU A 159 0.55 25.48 7.27
CA LEU A 159 1.76 24.83 7.76
C LEU A 159 1.43 23.73 8.77
N LYS A 160 0.60 24.03 9.76
CA LYS A 160 0.16 23.02 10.75
C LYS A 160 -0.56 21.85 10.11
N ALA A 161 -1.39 22.11 9.10
CA ALA A 161 -2.07 21.07 8.34
C ALA A 161 -1.06 20.20 7.55
N SER A 162 -0.09 20.82 6.88
CA SER A 162 0.95 20.10 6.14
C SER A 162 1.80 19.22 7.07
N VAL A 163 2.21 19.75 8.22
CA VAL A 163 2.96 18.99 9.24
C VAL A 163 2.14 17.82 9.77
N ALA A 164 0.86 18.03 10.07
CA ALA A 164 -0.03 16.97 10.55
C ALA A 164 -0.24 15.89 9.48
N SER A 165 -0.39 16.27 8.21
CA SER A 165 -0.49 15.33 7.07
C SER A 165 0.79 14.50 6.92
N GLY A 166 1.97 15.14 6.99
CA GLY A 166 3.25 14.44 6.92
C GLY A 166 3.52 13.47 8.10
N LEU A 167 2.81 13.66 9.21
CA LEU A 167 2.79 12.73 10.36
C LEU A 167 1.67 11.68 10.29
N GLY A 168 0.91 11.63 9.20
CA GLY A 168 -0.23 10.72 9.04
C GLY A 168 -1.48 11.09 9.85
N ASN A 169 -1.51 12.27 10.49
CA ASN A 169 -2.65 12.73 11.27
C ASN A 169 -3.65 13.53 10.43
N SER A 170 -4.42 12.82 9.62
CA SER A 170 -5.41 13.41 8.70
C SER A 170 -6.51 14.21 9.42
N VAL A 171 -6.88 13.83 10.65
CA VAL A 171 -7.90 14.53 11.44
C VAL A 171 -7.43 15.93 11.81
N THR A 172 -6.21 16.05 12.33
CA THR A 172 -5.61 17.34 12.67
C THR A 172 -5.38 18.19 11.41
N ALA A 173 -4.87 17.57 10.32
CA ALA A 173 -4.64 18.26 9.05
C ALA A 173 -5.93 18.91 8.54
N ALA A 174 -7.03 18.17 8.46
CA ALA A 174 -8.31 18.69 8.03
C ALA A 174 -8.85 19.81 8.96
N SER A 175 -8.70 19.64 10.28
CA SER A 175 -9.13 20.66 11.26
C SER A 175 -8.37 21.98 11.08
N GLU A 176 -7.06 21.94 10.87
CA GLU A 176 -6.27 23.15 10.66
C GLU A 176 -6.60 23.82 9.30
N MET A 177 -6.90 23.03 8.26
CA MET A 177 -7.36 23.57 6.97
C MET A 177 -8.74 24.25 7.08
N GLU A 178 -9.68 23.70 7.85
CA GLU A 178 -10.99 24.36 8.12
C GLU A 178 -10.79 25.71 8.83
N LYS A 179 -9.82 25.82 9.75
CA LYS A 179 -9.48 27.12 10.39
C LYS A 179 -8.94 28.13 9.38
N ALA A 180 -8.13 27.68 8.43
CA ALA A 180 -7.63 28.53 7.34
C ALA A 180 -8.79 28.98 6.44
N LEU A 181 -9.67 28.06 6.05
CA LEU A 181 -10.84 28.33 5.20
C LEU A 181 -11.81 29.31 5.87
N ALA A 182 -12.04 29.20 7.18
CA ALA A 182 -12.92 30.09 7.93
C ALA A 182 -12.51 31.59 7.85
N LEU A 183 -11.23 31.88 7.57
CA LEU A 183 -10.72 33.23 7.38
C LEU A 183 -11.03 33.80 5.97
N LYS A 184 -11.15 32.93 4.97
CA LYS A 184 -11.52 33.27 3.58
C LYS A 184 -12.41 32.17 2.97
N PRO A 185 -13.71 32.13 3.31
CA PRO A 185 -14.59 31.01 2.97
C PRO A 185 -14.85 30.79 1.48
N GLN A 186 -14.57 31.78 0.64
CA GLN A 186 -14.79 31.74 -0.81
C GLN A 186 -13.50 31.67 -1.62
N ASP A 187 -12.36 31.48 -0.96
CA ASP A 187 -11.06 31.37 -1.65
C ASP A 187 -10.97 29.96 -2.31
N PRO A 188 -10.91 29.90 -3.67
CA PRO A 188 -10.91 28.61 -4.36
C PRO A 188 -9.75 27.70 -3.96
N ALA A 189 -8.55 28.29 -3.75
CA ALA A 189 -7.36 27.52 -3.37
C ALA A 189 -7.50 26.92 -1.96
N LEU A 190 -8.12 27.65 -1.03
CA LEU A 190 -8.39 27.13 0.31
C LEU A 190 -9.53 26.09 0.30
N LEU A 191 -10.55 26.28 -0.54
CA LEU A 191 -11.64 25.31 -0.72
C LEU A 191 -11.06 23.95 -1.19
N LEU A 192 -10.25 23.96 -2.25
CA LEU A 192 -9.65 22.74 -2.79
C LEU A 192 -8.66 22.10 -1.83
N ALA A 193 -7.79 22.90 -1.19
CA ALA A 193 -6.84 22.37 -0.22
C ALA A 193 -7.55 21.77 1.01
N THR A 194 -8.67 22.37 1.44
CA THR A 194 -9.48 21.81 2.53
C THR A 194 -10.20 20.54 2.08
N ALA A 195 -10.74 20.51 0.86
CA ALA A 195 -11.34 19.31 0.28
C ALA A 195 -10.34 18.15 0.24
N ALA A 196 -9.12 18.38 -0.23
CA ALA A 196 -8.06 17.36 -0.26
C ALA A 196 -7.71 16.84 1.15
N ALA A 197 -7.65 17.72 2.16
CA ALA A 197 -7.43 17.31 3.55
C ALA A 197 -8.60 16.49 4.12
N GLN A 198 -9.84 16.81 3.71
CA GLN A 198 -11.03 16.04 4.09
C GLN A 198 -11.06 14.66 3.42
N LEU A 199 -10.57 14.53 2.16
CA LEU A 199 -10.41 13.24 1.48
C LEU A 199 -9.44 12.32 2.24
N GLN A 200 -8.29 12.85 2.67
CA GLN A 200 -7.30 12.07 3.43
C GLN A 200 -7.88 11.48 4.73
N ARG A 201 -8.83 12.16 5.38
CA ARG A 201 -9.53 11.63 6.55
C ARG A 201 -10.80 10.83 6.21
N LYS A 202 -11.05 10.58 4.92
CA LYS A 202 -12.24 9.87 4.39
C LYS A 202 -13.58 10.55 4.74
N ASN A 203 -13.57 11.86 4.88
CA ASN A 203 -14.81 12.64 5.03
C ASN A 203 -15.32 13.06 3.64
N TRP A 204 -15.83 12.07 2.92
CA TRP A 204 -16.21 12.18 1.52
C TRP A 204 -17.23 13.27 1.26
N GLN A 205 -18.28 13.35 2.11
CA GLN A 205 -19.33 14.35 1.97
C GLN A 205 -18.77 15.77 2.00
N ARG A 206 -18.02 16.12 3.05
CA ARG A 206 -17.46 17.47 3.20
C ARG A 206 -16.47 17.81 2.11
N ALA A 207 -15.65 16.84 1.70
CA ALA A 207 -14.71 17.01 0.60
C ALA A 207 -15.43 17.33 -0.72
N GLY A 208 -16.46 16.55 -1.05
CA GLY A 208 -17.27 16.74 -2.25
C GLY A 208 -17.99 18.09 -2.26
N GLU A 209 -18.61 18.50 -1.13
CA GLU A 209 -19.25 19.82 -1.00
C GLU A 209 -18.28 20.98 -1.32
N LEU A 210 -17.09 20.96 -0.71
CA LEU A 210 -16.08 22.00 -0.88
C LEU A 210 -15.54 22.08 -2.31
N ALA A 211 -15.16 20.93 -2.88
CA ALA A 211 -14.63 20.86 -4.23
C ALA A 211 -15.70 21.23 -5.28
N ASN A 212 -16.96 20.81 -5.07
CA ASN A 212 -18.05 21.09 -5.98
C ASN A 212 -18.40 22.59 -6.07
N VAL A 213 -18.17 23.39 -5.02
CA VAL A 213 -18.29 24.85 -5.07
C VAL A 213 -17.38 25.42 -6.15
N VAL A 214 -16.13 24.99 -6.18
CA VAL A 214 -15.15 25.45 -7.18
C VAL A 214 -15.50 24.90 -8.56
N PHE A 215 -15.75 23.59 -8.67
CA PHE A 215 -16.04 22.92 -9.95
C PHE A 215 -17.26 23.50 -10.66
N THR A 216 -18.33 23.80 -9.93
CA THR A 216 -19.54 24.39 -10.54
C THR A 216 -19.33 25.81 -11.05
N GLN A 217 -18.49 26.60 -10.38
CA GLN A 217 -18.21 27.99 -10.73
C GLN A 217 -17.18 28.14 -11.87
N THR A 218 -16.13 27.33 -11.83
CA THR A 218 -14.94 27.54 -12.69
C THR A 218 -14.75 26.45 -13.75
N ARG A 219 -15.39 25.27 -13.56
CA ARG A 219 -15.11 24.06 -14.34
C ARG A 219 -13.62 23.65 -14.28
N ASP A 220 -12.97 23.93 -13.16
CA ASP A 220 -11.58 23.54 -12.91
C ASP A 220 -11.46 22.00 -12.92
N PRO A 221 -10.62 21.42 -13.79
CA PRO A 221 -10.43 19.96 -13.86
C PRO A 221 -9.97 19.34 -12.55
N SER A 222 -9.09 20.02 -11.79
CA SER A 222 -8.58 19.55 -10.50
C SER A 222 -9.68 19.51 -9.45
N ALA A 223 -10.56 20.52 -9.43
CA ALA A 223 -11.74 20.53 -8.57
C ALA A 223 -12.66 19.35 -8.91
N GLY A 224 -12.89 19.11 -10.19
CA GLY A 224 -13.72 17.99 -10.67
C GLY A 224 -13.17 16.61 -10.26
N LEU A 225 -11.85 16.41 -10.31
CA LEU A 225 -11.22 15.17 -9.83
C LEU A 225 -11.43 14.96 -8.33
N LEU A 226 -11.36 16.01 -7.50
CA LEU A 226 -11.65 15.91 -6.06
C LEU A 226 -13.12 15.58 -5.79
N VAL A 227 -14.06 16.13 -6.60
CA VAL A 227 -15.49 15.75 -6.52
C VAL A 227 -15.66 14.27 -6.87
N LEU A 228 -14.98 13.79 -7.92
CA LEU A 228 -15.05 12.39 -8.33
C LEU A 228 -14.50 11.47 -7.23
N GLU A 229 -13.33 11.78 -6.67
CA GLU A 229 -12.73 10.98 -5.60
C GLU A 229 -13.64 10.92 -4.36
N ALA A 230 -14.28 12.03 -4.00
CA ALA A 230 -15.27 12.09 -2.92
C ALA A 230 -16.52 11.26 -3.23
N THR A 231 -17.01 11.31 -4.47
CA THR A 231 -18.19 10.56 -4.91
C THR A 231 -17.92 9.05 -4.92
N LEU A 232 -16.78 8.64 -5.47
CA LEU A 232 -16.33 7.25 -5.49
C LEU A 232 -16.15 6.70 -4.06
N GLY A 233 -15.47 7.46 -3.18
CA GLY A 233 -15.24 7.06 -1.80
C GLY A 233 -16.52 6.91 -0.97
N SER A 234 -17.59 7.62 -1.34
CA SER A 234 -18.93 7.48 -0.75
C SER A 234 -19.82 6.46 -1.45
N HIS A 235 -19.32 5.74 -2.44
CA HIS A 235 -20.08 4.83 -3.31
C HIS A 235 -21.28 5.51 -4.01
N GLY A 236 -21.11 6.78 -4.38
CA GLY A 236 -22.13 7.55 -5.10
C GLY A 236 -22.13 7.26 -6.59
N ASP A 237 -23.23 7.68 -7.28
CA ASP A 237 -23.32 7.57 -8.74
C ASP A 237 -22.39 8.59 -9.42
N VAL A 238 -21.52 8.10 -10.28
CA VAL A 238 -20.48 8.88 -10.98
C VAL A 238 -20.86 9.23 -12.44
N HIS A 239 -21.90 8.64 -13.01
CA HIS A 239 -22.19 8.74 -14.44
C HIS A 239 -22.33 10.18 -14.93
N GLN A 240 -23.18 10.97 -14.26
CA GLN A 240 -23.39 12.36 -14.63
C GLN A 240 -22.12 13.22 -14.45
N LEU A 241 -21.36 12.94 -13.41
CA LEU A 241 -20.11 13.65 -13.12
C LEU A 241 -19.03 13.30 -14.17
N LEU A 242 -18.93 12.04 -14.58
CA LEU A 242 -17.99 11.61 -15.63
C LEU A 242 -18.29 12.30 -16.95
N GLU A 243 -19.56 12.41 -17.33
CA GLU A 243 -19.96 13.17 -18.53
C GLU A 243 -19.53 14.64 -18.44
N GLN A 244 -19.67 15.29 -17.29
CA GLN A 244 -19.21 16.66 -17.06
C GLN A 244 -17.68 16.76 -17.16
N LEU A 245 -16.94 15.82 -16.57
CA LEU A 245 -15.48 15.79 -16.61
C LEU A 245 -14.94 15.55 -18.01
N ARG A 246 -15.56 14.65 -18.77
CA ARG A 246 -15.23 14.38 -20.18
C ARG A 246 -15.36 15.62 -21.07
N ASN A 247 -16.35 16.46 -20.77
CA ASN A 247 -16.64 17.71 -21.51
C ASN A 247 -15.94 18.95 -20.90
N THR A 248 -15.13 18.78 -19.84
CA THR A 248 -14.37 19.88 -19.26
C THR A 248 -13.19 20.26 -20.16
N ALA A 249 -13.02 21.54 -20.41
CA ALA A 249 -11.87 22.04 -21.17
C ALA A 249 -10.59 21.91 -20.32
N VAL A 250 -9.67 21.08 -20.78
CA VAL A 250 -8.37 20.88 -20.15
C VAL A 250 -7.30 21.43 -21.10
N PRO A 251 -6.28 22.17 -20.59
CA PRO A 251 -5.17 22.60 -21.42
C PRO A 251 -4.49 21.39 -22.08
N GLN A 252 -4.13 21.50 -23.37
CA GLN A 252 -3.58 20.37 -24.12
C GLN A 252 -2.34 19.75 -23.46
N ALA A 253 -1.51 20.56 -22.80
CA ALA A 253 -0.32 20.07 -22.08
C ALA A 253 -0.65 19.24 -20.85
N GLU A 254 -1.85 19.38 -20.29
CA GLU A 254 -2.29 18.73 -19.05
C GLU A 254 -3.31 17.60 -19.33
N GLU A 255 -3.86 17.52 -20.55
CA GLU A 255 -4.97 16.62 -20.87
C GLU A 255 -4.59 15.14 -20.63
N VAL A 256 -3.38 14.74 -21.01
CA VAL A 256 -2.92 13.35 -20.78
C VAL A 256 -2.88 13.02 -19.30
N ALA A 257 -2.28 13.89 -18.48
CA ALA A 257 -2.19 13.67 -17.03
C ALA A 257 -3.58 13.66 -16.36
N PHE A 258 -4.48 14.54 -16.83
CA PHE A 258 -5.86 14.58 -16.36
C PHE A 258 -6.60 13.28 -16.66
N ARG A 259 -6.53 12.78 -17.91
CA ARG A 259 -7.18 11.52 -18.32
C ARG A 259 -6.60 10.32 -17.59
N GLN A 260 -5.30 10.28 -17.43
CA GLN A 260 -4.63 9.23 -16.66
C GLN A 260 -5.11 9.23 -15.20
N ARG A 261 -5.13 10.40 -14.54
CA ARG A 261 -5.60 10.52 -13.16
C ARG A 261 -7.07 10.14 -13.00
N LEU A 262 -7.90 10.50 -13.96
CA LEU A 262 -9.31 10.11 -13.99
C LEU A 262 -9.46 8.58 -14.06
N ALA A 263 -8.70 7.94 -14.94
CA ALA A 263 -8.71 6.48 -15.07
C ALA A 263 -8.19 5.78 -13.81
N GLU A 264 -7.11 6.26 -13.20
CA GLU A 264 -6.58 5.73 -11.94
C GLU A 264 -7.63 5.73 -10.82
N LEU A 265 -8.35 6.84 -10.64
CA LEU A 265 -9.42 6.96 -9.65
C LEU A 265 -10.55 5.95 -9.91
N LEU A 266 -10.94 5.78 -11.16
CA LEU A 266 -11.96 4.82 -11.57
C LEU A 266 -11.53 3.37 -11.29
N ILE A 267 -10.31 3.01 -11.68
CA ILE A 267 -9.75 1.65 -11.46
C ILE A 267 -9.66 1.35 -9.96
N ALA A 268 -9.12 2.28 -9.16
CA ALA A 268 -8.96 2.10 -7.71
C ALA A 268 -10.28 1.88 -6.97
N ASN A 269 -11.41 2.29 -7.56
CA ASN A 269 -12.75 2.14 -6.99
C ASN A 269 -13.64 1.12 -7.74
N GLY A 270 -13.05 0.26 -8.59
CA GLY A 270 -13.75 -0.83 -9.25
C GLY A 270 -14.51 -0.46 -10.55
N HIS A 271 -14.43 0.79 -11.00
CA HIS A 271 -15.04 1.27 -12.25
C HIS A 271 -14.12 1.06 -13.44
N VAL A 272 -13.67 -0.20 -13.63
CA VAL A 272 -12.66 -0.54 -14.64
C VAL A 272 -13.16 -0.26 -16.06
N SER A 273 -14.42 -0.58 -16.34
CA SER A 273 -14.99 -0.38 -17.69
C SER A 273 -15.01 1.08 -18.12
N GLU A 274 -15.34 1.98 -17.19
CA GLU A 274 -15.40 3.42 -17.42
C GLU A 274 -14.01 4.04 -17.60
N SER A 275 -12.97 3.43 -17.02
CA SER A 275 -11.58 3.89 -17.15
C SER A 275 -10.99 3.67 -18.54
N ILE A 276 -11.50 2.68 -19.29
CA ILE A 276 -10.97 2.30 -20.60
C ILE A 276 -11.04 3.47 -21.61
N ASP A 277 -12.15 4.21 -21.62
CA ASP A 277 -12.30 5.34 -22.54
C ASP A 277 -11.31 6.46 -22.24
N GLU A 278 -11.04 6.70 -20.95
CA GLU A 278 -10.07 7.71 -20.52
C GLU A 278 -8.64 7.31 -20.88
N LEU A 279 -8.27 6.04 -20.67
CA LEU A 279 -6.95 5.51 -21.07
C LEU A 279 -6.78 5.49 -22.59
N LYS A 280 -7.81 5.13 -23.34
CA LYS A 280 -7.80 5.22 -24.82
C LYS A 280 -7.49 6.66 -25.25
N ARG A 281 -8.21 7.63 -24.67
CA ARG A 281 -8.00 9.03 -24.99
C ARG A 281 -6.61 9.51 -24.62
N ALA A 282 -6.10 9.12 -23.45
CA ALA A 282 -4.73 9.43 -23.04
C ALA A 282 -3.68 8.84 -23.99
N ALA A 283 -3.86 7.57 -24.41
CA ALA A 283 -2.96 6.91 -25.37
C ALA A 283 -3.01 7.50 -26.77
N GLU A 284 -4.18 7.98 -27.24
CA GLU A 284 -4.32 8.72 -28.51
C GLU A 284 -3.57 10.04 -28.48
N LEU A 285 -3.59 10.76 -27.35
CA LEU A 285 -2.90 12.04 -27.18
C LEU A 285 -1.39 11.87 -27.03
N ALA A 286 -0.95 10.73 -26.50
CA ALA A 286 0.46 10.45 -26.25
C ALA A 286 0.84 9.02 -26.73
N PRO A 287 0.81 8.77 -28.05
CA PRO A 287 0.96 7.41 -28.61
C PRO A 287 2.35 6.79 -28.40
N ALA A 288 3.35 7.57 -27.99
CA ALA A 288 4.69 7.08 -27.67
C ALA A 288 4.86 6.69 -26.18
N ARG A 289 3.82 6.81 -25.35
CA ARG A 289 3.81 6.43 -23.94
C ARG A 289 3.42 4.95 -23.80
N ALA A 290 4.43 4.08 -23.64
CA ALA A 290 4.24 2.64 -23.46
C ALA A 290 3.44 2.31 -22.19
N ASP A 291 3.64 3.06 -21.12
CA ASP A 291 2.95 2.91 -19.85
C ASP A 291 1.43 3.13 -19.96
N LEU A 292 0.95 4.11 -20.72
CA LEU A 292 -0.48 4.33 -20.96
C LEU A 292 -1.12 3.17 -21.75
N LEU A 293 -0.39 2.60 -22.70
CA LEU A 293 -0.83 1.44 -23.47
C LEU A 293 -0.87 0.17 -22.61
N PHE A 294 0.08 0.03 -21.69
CA PHE A 294 0.09 -1.03 -20.69
C PHE A 294 -1.11 -0.91 -19.73
N ASP A 295 -1.35 0.28 -19.17
CA ASP A 295 -2.50 0.54 -18.29
C ASP A 295 -3.84 0.28 -19.00
N LEU A 296 -3.92 0.70 -20.28
CA LEU A 296 -5.09 0.43 -21.12
C LEU A 296 -5.30 -1.08 -21.33
N SER A 297 -4.22 -1.80 -21.63
CA SER A 297 -4.27 -3.25 -21.78
C SER A 297 -4.75 -3.94 -20.52
N LEU A 298 -4.20 -3.57 -19.38
CA LEU A 298 -4.56 -4.12 -18.07
C LEU A 298 -6.04 -3.85 -17.72
N ALA A 299 -6.52 -2.63 -18.00
CA ALA A 299 -7.93 -2.28 -17.78
C ALA A 299 -8.86 -3.08 -18.69
N GLN A 300 -8.51 -3.22 -19.98
CA GLN A 300 -9.25 -4.02 -20.96
C GLN A 300 -9.27 -5.51 -20.59
N PHE A 301 -8.13 -6.06 -20.14
CA PHE A 301 -8.02 -7.44 -19.65
C PHE A 301 -8.95 -7.68 -18.45
N LYS A 302 -8.88 -6.82 -17.42
CA LYS A 302 -9.79 -6.90 -16.26
C LYS A 302 -11.27 -6.75 -16.60
N ALA A 303 -11.59 -6.07 -17.70
CA ALA A 303 -12.95 -5.93 -18.21
C ALA A 303 -13.36 -7.06 -19.17
N GLY A 304 -12.52 -8.07 -19.41
CA GLY A 304 -12.78 -9.18 -20.32
C GLY A 304 -12.70 -8.82 -21.81
N GLN A 305 -12.16 -7.65 -22.17
CA GLN A 305 -12.00 -7.20 -23.56
C GLN A 305 -10.68 -7.73 -24.14
N LEU A 306 -10.55 -9.05 -24.25
CA LEU A 306 -9.28 -9.74 -24.52
C LEU A 306 -8.59 -9.30 -25.82
N ASP A 307 -9.32 -9.13 -26.92
CA ASP A 307 -8.73 -8.67 -28.20
C ASP A 307 -8.19 -7.24 -28.11
N GLY A 308 -8.93 -6.36 -27.43
CA GLY A 308 -8.47 -5.00 -27.16
C GLY A 308 -7.23 -4.98 -26.29
N ALA A 309 -7.23 -5.78 -25.23
CA ALA A 309 -6.12 -5.91 -24.29
C ALA A 309 -4.84 -6.37 -25.02
N LEU A 310 -4.93 -7.44 -25.83
CA LEU A 310 -3.78 -7.95 -26.59
C LEU A 310 -3.22 -6.88 -27.53
N ASN A 311 -4.09 -6.22 -28.32
CA ASN A 311 -3.63 -5.14 -29.23
C ASN A 311 -2.95 -3.99 -28.49
N SER A 312 -3.45 -3.60 -27.32
CA SER A 312 -2.83 -2.54 -26.50
C SER A 312 -1.50 -2.98 -25.90
N ALA A 313 -1.40 -4.24 -25.41
CA ALA A 313 -0.17 -4.82 -24.90
C ALA A 313 0.91 -4.94 -25.98
N GLU A 314 0.57 -5.40 -27.18
CA GLU A 314 1.50 -5.52 -28.32
C GLU A 314 2.03 -4.13 -28.76
N LYS A 315 1.19 -3.10 -28.73
CA LYS A 315 1.63 -1.72 -28.99
C LYS A 315 2.57 -1.22 -27.91
N SER A 316 2.28 -1.51 -26.63
CA SER A 316 3.16 -1.19 -25.51
C SER A 316 4.52 -1.87 -25.66
N LYS A 317 4.52 -3.17 -25.95
CA LYS A 317 5.70 -3.99 -26.24
C LYS A 317 6.55 -3.43 -27.37
N ALA A 318 5.91 -3.00 -28.46
CA ALA A 318 6.62 -2.40 -29.61
C ALA A 318 7.36 -1.11 -29.26
N LEU A 319 6.92 -0.37 -28.24
CA LEU A 319 7.58 0.83 -27.72
C LEU A 319 8.64 0.48 -26.66
N THR A 320 8.30 -0.43 -25.77
CA THR A 320 9.16 -0.84 -24.64
C THR A 320 8.88 -2.32 -24.34
N ASP A 321 9.81 -3.17 -24.70
CA ASP A 321 9.76 -4.60 -24.39
C ASP A 321 10.19 -4.79 -22.93
N SER A 322 9.26 -5.19 -22.08
CA SER A 322 9.47 -5.42 -20.65
C SER A 322 8.85 -6.72 -20.18
N ALA A 323 9.38 -7.27 -19.10
CA ALA A 323 8.88 -8.51 -18.55
C ALA A 323 7.41 -8.39 -18.07
N GLU A 324 7.00 -7.20 -17.58
CA GLU A 324 5.61 -6.94 -17.20
C GLU A 324 4.65 -7.01 -18.38
N VAL A 325 5.06 -6.48 -19.54
CA VAL A 325 4.24 -6.49 -20.75
C VAL A 325 4.12 -7.91 -21.31
N GLU A 326 5.21 -8.67 -21.31
CA GLU A 326 5.22 -10.08 -21.75
C GLU A 326 4.38 -10.97 -20.82
N ASP A 327 4.45 -10.77 -19.50
CA ASP A 327 3.63 -11.47 -18.51
C ASP A 327 2.14 -11.18 -18.73
N LEU A 328 1.77 -9.91 -18.94
CA LEU A 328 0.40 -9.52 -19.25
C LEU A 328 -0.10 -10.12 -20.59
N ILE A 329 0.75 -10.16 -21.61
CA ILE A 329 0.42 -10.82 -22.90
C ILE A 329 0.17 -12.32 -22.66
N GLY A 330 1.00 -12.95 -21.82
CA GLY A 330 0.80 -14.33 -21.39
C GLY A 330 -0.56 -14.55 -20.73
N ASP A 331 -0.91 -13.73 -19.73
CA ASP A 331 -2.21 -13.77 -19.04
C ASP A 331 -3.40 -13.62 -20.01
N ILE A 332 -3.30 -12.68 -20.96
CA ILE A 332 -4.34 -12.46 -21.98
C ILE A 332 -4.49 -13.66 -22.91
N GLN A 333 -3.37 -14.23 -23.35
CA GLN A 333 -3.37 -15.39 -24.27
C GLN A 333 -3.90 -16.64 -23.59
N GLU A 334 -3.56 -16.86 -22.33
CA GLU A 334 -4.11 -17.93 -21.51
C GLU A 334 -5.64 -17.82 -21.40
N GLU A 335 -6.17 -16.64 -21.05
CA GLU A 335 -7.61 -16.41 -20.92
C GLU A 335 -8.34 -16.56 -22.27
N ARG A 336 -7.65 -16.37 -23.41
CA ARG A 336 -8.15 -16.66 -24.75
C ARG A 336 -8.09 -18.15 -25.12
N GLY A 337 -7.37 -18.97 -24.35
CA GLY A 337 -7.08 -20.37 -24.65
C GLY A 337 -5.94 -20.56 -25.65
N ASP A 338 -5.15 -19.53 -25.94
CA ASP A 338 -3.98 -19.56 -26.84
C ASP A 338 -2.72 -20.05 -26.10
N ASN A 339 -2.80 -21.23 -25.44
CA ASN A 339 -1.85 -21.73 -24.45
C ASN A 339 -0.39 -21.75 -24.92
N LEU A 340 -0.14 -22.14 -26.20
CA LEU A 340 1.21 -22.14 -26.75
C LEU A 340 1.83 -20.74 -26.79
N MET A 341 1.02 -19.76 -27.13
CA MET A 341 1.46 -18.36 -27.17
C MET A 341 1.66 -17.82 -25.76
N ALA A 342 0.80 -18.20 -24.82
CA ALA A 342 0.95 -17.84 -23.41
C ALA A 342 2.29 -18.33 -22.84
N VAL A 343 2.62 -19.61 -23.05
CA VAL A 343 3.94 -20.16 -22.65
C VAL A 343 5.11 -19.37 -23.26
N GLN A 344 5.01 -19.00 -24.56
CA GLN A 344 6.08 -18.22 -25.21
C GLN A 344 6.24 -16.83 -24.58
N SER A 345 5.14 -16.15 -24.26
CA SER A 345 5.17 -14.84 -23.62
C SER A 345 5.72 -14.91 -22.20
N TYR A 346 5.30 -15.89 -21.40
CA TYR A 346 5.89 -16.11 -20.07
C TYR A 346 7.38 -16.47 -20.12
N GLN A 347 7.81 -17.25 -21.13
CA GLN A 347 9.25 -17.51 -21.35
C GLN A 347 10.01 -16.22 -21.68
N ALA A 348 9.41 -15.34 -22.48
CA ALA A 348 10.01 -14.04 -22.79
C ALA A 348 10.12 -13.17 -21.55
N ALA A 349 9.08 -13.14 -20.68
CA ALA A 349 9.11 -12.43 -19.40
C ALA A 349 10.25 -12.95 -18.50
N VAL A 350 10.38 -14.26 -18.34
CA VAL A 350 11.49 -14.89 -17.59
C VAL A 350 12.85 -14.51 -18.19
N LYS A 351 12.98 -14.45 -19.51
CA LYS A 351 14.24 -14.07 -20.17
C LYS A 351 14.61 -12.60 -19.92
N LEU A 352 13.62 -11.71 -19.88
CA LEU A 352 13.83 -10.28 -19.65
C LEU A 352 14.14 -9.96 -18.18
N ALA A 353 13.57 -10.70 -17.24
CA ALA A 353 13.81 -10.51 -15.81
C ALA A 353 14.00 -11.87 -15.08
N PRO A 354 15.15 -12.52 -15.27
CA PRO A 354 15.41 -13.87 -14.77
C PRO A 354 15.48 -13.97 -13.25
N GLU A 355 15.73 -12.87 -12.55
CA GLU A 355 15.80 -12.83 -11.08
C GLU A 355 14.44 -12.61 -10.41
N GLU A 356 13.39 -12.31 -11.19
CA GLU A 356 12.06 -12.08 -10.68
C GLU A 356 11.26 -13.39 -10.58
N GLU A 357 11.03 -13.87 -9.36
CA GLU A 357 10.36 -15.16 -9.10
C GLU A 357 8.98 -15.27 -9.74
N LYS A 358 8.23 -14.15 -9.79
CA LYS A 358 6.84 -14.14 -10.27
C LYS A 358 6.70 -14.66 -11.69
N TYR A 359 7.64 -14.31 -12.61
CA TYR A 359 7.55 -14.74 -14.00
C TYR A 359 7.83 -16.24 -14.17
N ARG A 360 8.75 -16.78 -13.35
CA ARG A 360 9.00 -18.23 -13.34
C ARG A 360 7.82 -19.00 -12.76
N ILE A 361 7.14 -18.43 -11.76
CA ILE A 361 5.91 -19.01 -11.20
C ILE A 361 4.79 -18.94 -12.23
N SER A 362 4.57 -17.80 -12.93
CA SER A 362 3.57 -17.69 -14.01
C SER A 362 3.80 -18.76 -15.08
N LEU A 363 5.04 -18.90 -15.56
CA LEU A 363 5.41 -19.92 -16.54
C LEU A 363 5.16 -21.35 -16.02
N ALA A 364 5.57 -21.64 -14.79
CA ALA A 364 5.40 -22.97 -14.22
C ALA A 364 3.91 -23.31 -14.02
N VAL A 365 3.11 -22.37 -13.57
CA VAL A 365 1.65 -22.53 -13.39
C VAL A 365 0.98 -22.84 -14.72
N GLU A 366 1.30 -22.10 -15.79
CA GLU A 366 0.76 -22.35 -17.12
C GLU A 366 1.15 -23.74 -17.64
N LEU A 367 2.42 -24.14 -17.47
CA LEU A 367 2.85 -25.48 -17.83
C LEU A 367 2.11 -26.56 -17.04
N MET A 368 1.89 -26.35 -15.72
CA MET A 368 1.15 -27.32 -14.89
C MET A 368 -0.30 -27.47 -15.29
N GLN A 369 -1.00 -26.39 -15.64
CA GLN A 369 -2.39 -26.43 -16.12
C GLN A 369 -2.54 -27.29 -17.36
N HIS A 370 -1.52 -27.33 -18.20
CA HIS A 370 -1.46 -28.15 -19.41
C HIS A 370 -0.67 -29.47 -19.24
N GLN A 371 -0.59 -29.96 -17.99
CA GLN A 371 0.04 -31.24 -17.62
C GLN A 371 1.55 -31.34 -17.98
N GLY A 372 2.21 -30.21 -18.25
CA GLY A 372 3.63 -30.11 -18.51
C GLY A 372 4.49 -30.14 -17.24
N PHE A 373 4.20 -31.05 -16.30
CA PHE A 373 4.80 -31.07 -14.96
C PHE A 373 6.32 -31.16 -14.98
N ASP A 374 6.91 -31.98 -15.86
CA ASP A 374 8.38 -32.09 -15.96
C ASP A 374 9.02 -30.75 -16.36
N ALA A 375 8.42 -30.04 -17.31
CA ALA A 375 8.89 -28.73 -17.74
C ALA A 375 8.73 -27.67 -16.62
N ALA A 376 7.59 -27.68 -15.92
CA ALA A 376 7.34 -26.81 -14.77
C ALA A 376 8.38 -27.07 -13.66
N LYS A 377 8.68 -28.34 -13.38
CA LYS A 377 9.70 -28.73 -12.39
C LYS A 377 11.07 -28.15 -12.74
N VAL A 378 11.51 -28.26 -13.98
CA VAL A 378 12.80 -27.70 -14.43
C VAL A 378 12.84 -26.18 -14.23
N VAL A 379 11.79 -25.47 -14.61
CA VAL A 379 11.69 -24.00 -14.43
C VAL A 379 11.79 -23.62 -12.96
N LEU A 380 11.08 -24.34 -12.08
CA LEU A 380 11.06 -24.05 -10.64
C LEU A 380 12.37 -24.45 -9.94
N GLN A 381 13.03 -25.54 -10.35
CA GLN A 381 14.36 -25.90 -9.85
C GLN A 381 15.41 -24.85 -10.18
N GLN A 382 15.38 -24.31 -11.40
CA GLN A 382 16.24 -23.18 -11.76
C GLN A 382 15.92 -21.91 -10.93
N ALA A 383 14.66 -21.70 -10.58
CA ALA A 383 14.27 -20.64 -9.69
C ALA A 383 14.79 -20.85 -8.26
N GLU A 384 14.71 -22.07 -7.75
CA GLU A 384 15.22 -22.45 -6.42
C GLU A 384 16.73 -22.23 -6.29
N GLU A 385 17.51 -22.57 -7.33
CA GLU A 385 18.96 -22.34 -7.33
C GLU A 385 19.33 -20.87 -7.10
N SER A 386 18.56 -19.93 -7.68
CA SER A 386 18.77 -18.49 -7.51
C SER A 386 18.14 -17.94 -6.24
N GLN A 387 17.01 -18.50 -5.79
CA GLN A 387 16.22 -18.01 -4.66
C GLN A 387 15.78 -19.15 -3.71
N PRO A 388 16.72 -19.82 -3.01
CA PRO A 388 16.42 -21.01 -2.22
C PRO A 388 15.53 -20.76 -0.99
N ARG A 389 15.32 -19.50 -0.61
CA ARG A 389 14.46 -19.11 0.51
C ARG A 389 13.11 -18.54 0.09
N SER A 390 12.77 -18.61 -1.19
CA SER A 390 11.42 -18.22 -1.63
C SER A 390 10.40 -19.31 -1.27
N TRP A 391 9.55 -19.02 -0.32
CA TRP A 391 8.46 -19.91 0.06
C TRP A 391 7.47 -20.16 -1.09
N ARG A 392 7.32 -19.20 -2.01
CA ARG A 392 6.43 -19.34 -3.18
C ARG A 392 6.99 -20.35 -4.19
N ILE A 393 8.29 -20.32 -4.43
CA ILE A 393 8.97 -21.30 -5.27
C ILE A 393 8.87 -22.69 -4.62
N GLN A 394 9.12 -22.80 -3.31
CA GLN A 394 8.98 -24.07 -2.59
C GLN A 394 7.53 -24.58 -2.62
N LEU A 395 6.54 -23.70 -2.44
CA LEU A 395 5.13 -24.07 -2.56
C LEU A 395 4.82 -24.65 -3.97
N ALA A 396 5.25 -23.94 -5.02
CA ALA A 396 5.04 -24.40 -6.39
C ALA A 396 5.76 -25.73 -6.70
N LEU A 397 6.99 -25.91 -6.23
CA LEU A 397 7.73 -27.18 -6.34
C LEU A 397 7.00 -28.32 -5.61
N GLY A 398 6.54 -28.10 -4.38
CA GLY A 398 5.77 -29.07 -3.64
C GLY A 398 4.51 -29.52 -4.39
N MET A 399 3.81 -28.58 -5.02
CA MET A 399 2.62 -28.89 -5.83
C MET A 399 2.97 -29.67 -7.11
N VAL A 400 4.07 -29.32 -7.81
CA VAL A 400 4.55 -30.12 -8.96
C VAL A 400 4.86 -31.54 -8.55
N GLU A 401 5.56 -31.77 -7.43
CA GLU A 401 5.87 -33.10 -6.93
C GLU A 401 4.58 -33.89 -6.59
N TYR A 402 3.58 -33.24 -6.02
CA TYR A 402 2.28 -33.87 -5.77
C TYR A 402 1.61 -34.33 -7.08
N PHE A 403 1.56 -33.46 -8.09
CA PHE A 403 0.91 -33.80 -9.36
C PHE A 403 1.69 -34.87 -10.15
N THR A 404 2.97 -35.03 -9.92
CA THR A 404 3.78 -36.13 -10.50
C THR A 404 3.70 -37.42 -9.67
N GLY A 405 2.97 -37.42 -8.54
CA GLY A 405 2.78 -38.59 -7.69
C GLY A 405 3.92 -38.85 -6.69
N SER A 406 4.76 -37.85 -6.44
CA SER A 406 5.88 -37.92 -5.48
C SER A 406 5.46 -37.39 -4.10
N ASP A 407 4.40 -37.95 -3.50
CA ASP A 407 3.71 -37.40 -2.33
C ASP A 407 4.63 -37.15 -1.13
N ALA A 408 5.59 -38.06 -0.84
CA ALA A 408 6.53 -37.86 0.27
C ALA A 408 7.47 -36.67 0.05
N THR A 409 7.93 -36.49 -1.19
CA THR A 409 8.76 -35.33 -1.58
C THR A 409 7.94 -34.05 -1.52
N ALA A 410 6.71 -34.08 -2.02
CA ALA A 410 5.76 -32.97 -1.95
C ALA A 410 5.56 -32.51 -0.51
N SER A 411 5.28 -33.45 0.41
CA SER A 411 5.09 -33.15 1.83
C SER A 411 6.30 -32.46 2.46
N SER A 412 7.51 -33.00 2.20
CA SER A 412 8.75 -32.42 2.72
C SER A 412 8.99 -30.98 2.21
N ILE A 413 8.74 -30.73 0.92
CA ILE A 413 8.91 -29.40 0.33
C ILE A 413 7.84 -28.43 0.85
N LEU A 414 6.60 -28.87 1.03
CA LEU A 414 5.53 -28.02 1.56
C LEU A 414 5.75 -27.66 3.03
N ILE A 415 6.31 -28.56 3.84
CA ILE A 415 6.75 -28.24 5.21
C ILE A 415 7.83 -27.15 5.15
N HIS A 416 8.81 -27.29 4.26
CA HIS A 416 9.86 -26.29 4.10
C HIS A 416 9.29 -24.94 3.61
N ALA A 417 8.31 -24.95 2.72
CA ALA A 417 7.59 -23.73 2.30
C ALA A 417 6.88 -23.06 3.48
N ALA A 418 6.23 -23.85 4.36
CA ALA A 418 5.58 -23.35 5.56
C ALA A 418 6.58 -22.72 6.56
N ASP A 419 7.75 -23.32 6.72
CA ASP A 419 8.80 -22.79 7.60
C ASP A 419 9.40 -21.46 7.10
N LEU A 420 9.38 -21.23 5.79
CA LEU A 420 9.89 -20.01 5.15
C LEU A 420 8.84 -18.90 5.04
N ALA A 421 7.56 -19.24 5.00
CA ALA A 421 6.48 -18.29 4.76
C ALA A 421 6.27 -17.37 5.96
N PRO A 422 6.00 -16.06 5.75
CA PRO A 422 5.58 -15.15 6.83
C PRO A 422 4.27 -15.59 7.49
N ASP A 423 3.36 -16.17 6.70
CA ASP A 423 2.16 -16.87 7.15
C ASP A 423 2.14 -18.26 6.48
N PRO A 424 2.26 -19.33 7.25
CA PRO A 424 2.32 -20.69 6.71
C PRO A 424 0.97 -21.26 6.28
N GLU A 425 -0.15 -20.56 6.48
CA GLU A 425 -1.51 -21.06 6.26
C GLU A 425 -1.70 -21.70 4.89
N VAL A 426 -1.23 -21.01 3.84
CA VAL A 426 -1.38 -21.48 2.45
C VAL A 426 -0.66 -22.82 2.23
N ALA A 427 0.59 -22.92 2.66
CA ALA A 427 1.39 -24.13 2.49
C ALA A 427 0.81 -25.30 3.32
N LEU A 428 0.40 -25.02 4.56
CA LEU A 428 -0.21 -26.01 5.45
C LEU A 428 -1.59 -26.46 4.97
N THR A 429 -2.35 -25.59 4.28
CA THR A 429 -3.63 -25.98 3.67
C THR A 429 -3.42 -27.03 2.59
N PHE A 430 -2.51 -26.78 1.64
CA PHE A 430 -2.20 -27.77 0.60
C PHE A 430 -1.56 -29.03 1.16
N LEU A 431 -0.68 -28.90 2.16
CA LEU A 431 -0.12 -30.06 2.87
C LEU A 431 -1.22 -30.91 3.50
N GLY A 432 -2.18 -30.31 4.18
CA GLY A 432 -3.33 -31.00 4.78
C GLY A 432 -4.19 -31.70 3.72
N ASP A 433 -4.53 -31.02 2.62
CA ASP A 433 -5.32 -31.61 1.54
C ASP A 433 -4.62 -32.80 0.87
N ILE A 434 -3.29 -32.71 0.69
CA ILE A 434 -2.47 -33.81 0.17
C ILE A 434 -2.48 -35.00 1.15
N GLN A 435 -2.20 -34.75 2.43
CA GLN A 435 -2.21 -35.81 3.45
C GLN A 435 -3.58 -36.49 3.59
N MET A 436 -4.67 -35.71 3.51
CA MET A 436 -6.05 -36.22 3.55
C MET A 436 -6.43 -37.03 2.29
N SER A 437 -5.76 -36.80 1.15
CA SER A 437 -6.02 -37.52 -0.11
C SER A 437 -5.31 -38.89 -0.18
N GLN A 438 -4.29 -39.10 0.64
CA GLN A 438 -3.50 -40.32 0.63
C GLN A 438 -4.21 -41.49 1.34
N THR A 439 -3.92 -42.72 0.91
CA THR A 439 -4.37 -43.95 1.58
C THR A 439 -3.32 -44.48 2.58
N SER A 440 -2.16 -43.85 2.65
CA SER A 440 -1.09 -44.16 3.59
C SER A 440 -1.26 -43.44 4.92
N VAL A 441 -0.51 -43.87 5.94
CA VAL A 441 -0.46 -43.14 7.22
C VAL A 441 0.06 -41.73 7.00
N PRO A 442 -0.61 -40.71 7.54
CA PRO A 442 -0.14 -39.34 7.42
C PRO A 442 1.29 -39.12 7.96
N ASP A 443 2.05 -38.28 7.32
CA ASP A 443 3.39 -37.91 7.77
C ASP A 443 3.33 -37.20 9.13
N SER A 444 4.06 -37.73 10.13
CA SER A 444 4.08 -37.17 11.47
C SER A 444 4.54 -35.73 11.52
N ALA A 445 5.54 -35.34 10.73
CA ALA A 445 6.01 -33.96 10.66
C ALA A 445 4.94 -33.03 10.08
N ALA A 446 4.19 -33.48 9.07
CA ALA A 446 3.08 -32.72 8.50
C ALA A 446 1.96 -32.49 9.53
N VAL A 447 1.59 -33.55 10.24
CA VAL A 447 0.57 -33.46 11.30
C VAL A 447 1.00 -32.51 12.40
N ASP A 448 2.24 -32.62 12.87
CA ASP A 448 2.79 -31.74 13.92
C ASP A 448 2.76 -30.24 13.50
N HIS A 449 3.10 -29.92 12.24
CA HIS A 449 3.05 -28.53 11.73
C HIS A 449 1.62 -28.01 11.66
N ILE A 450 0.71 -28.81 11.10
CA ILE A 450 -0.72 -28.44 10.97
C ILE A 450 -1.37 -28.26 12.34
N CYS A 451 -1.13 -29.19 13.28
CA CYS A 451 -1.73 -29.12 14.61
C CYS A 451 -1.17 -27.95 15.43
N ARG A 452 0.13 -27.68 15.36
CA ARG A 452 0.73 -26.51 16.02
C ARG A 452 0.13 -25.20 15.50
N TYR A 453 0.02 -25.06 14.19
CA TYR A 453 -0.62 -23.87 13.60
C TYR A 453 -2.08 -23.74 14.02
N SER A 454 -2.82 -24.85 14.07
CA SER A 454 -4.21 -24.90 14.54
C SER A 454 -4.36 -24.47 16.01
N ASP A 455 -3.39 -24.81 16.88
CA ASP A 455 -3.37 -24.39 18.29
C ASP A 455 -3.15 -22.87 18.43
N ASP A 456 -2.27 -22.32 17.61
CA ASP A 456 -1.98 -20.88 17.60
C ASP A 456 -3.13 -20.07 16.95
N HIS A 457 -3.93 -20.71 16.08
CA HIS A 457 -5.04 -20.09 15.33
C HIS A 457 -6.37 -20.83 15.52
N PRO A 458 -6.95 -20.85 16.72
CA PRO A 458 -8.12 -21.66 17.04
C PRO A 458 -9.38 -21.30 16.25
N GLN A 459 -9.43 -20.12 15.62
CA GLN A 459 -10.54 -19.68 14.75
C GLN A 459 -10.37 -20.12 13.28
N ASN A 460 -9.27 -20.79 12.94
CA ASN A 460 -9.07 -21.36 11.61
C ASN A 460 -9.72 -22.74 11.51
N GLY A 461 -10.98 -22.78 11.06
CA GLY A 461 -11.76 -24.01 10.96
C GLY A 461 -11.16 -25.08 10.06
N LYS A 462 -10.46 -24.66 8.97
CA LYS A 462 -9.80 -25.59 8.04
C LYS A 462 -8.62 -26.30 8.71
N MET A 463 -7.81 -25.57 9.48
CA MET A 463 -6.70 -26.15 10.22
C MET A 463 -7.18 -27.06 11.38
N GLN A 464 -8.27 -26.67 12.06
CA GLN A 464 -8.90 -27.55 13.07
C GLN A 464 -9.40 -28.86 12.44
N LEU A 465 -10.06 -28.77 11.28
CA LEU A 465 -10.49 -29.94 10.52
C LEU A 465 -9.31 -30.84 10.14
N ASN A 466 -8.29 -30.26 9.49
CA ASN A 466 -7.14 -31.03 9.01
C ASN A 466 -6.40 -31.69 10.16
N CYS A 467 -6.11 -30.96 11.26
CA CYS A 467 -5.44 -31.54 12.42
C CYS A 467 -6.28 -32.69 13.03
N GLY A 468 -7.58 -32.46 13.27
CA GLY A 468 -8.45 -33.51 13.85
C GLY A 468 -8.56 -34.76 12.98
N ALA A 469 -8.70 -34.59 11.66
CA ALA A 469 -8.80 -35.70 10.73
C ALA A 469 -7.48 -36.48 10.58
N LEU A 470 -6.34 -35.78 10.48
CA LEU A 470 -5.02 -36.42 10.35
C LEU A 470 -4.59 -37.15 11.64
N LEU A 471 -4.83 -36.56 12.81
CA LEU A 471 -4.63 -37.26 14.10
C LEU A 471 -5.48 -38.54 14.20
N PHE A 472 -6.72 -38.48 13.69
CA PHE A 472 -7.56 -39.68 13.67
C PHE A 472 -6.98 -40.77 12.78
N GLU A 473 -6.50 -40.44 11.58
CA GLU A 473 -5.90 -41.43 10.69
C GLU A 473 -4.63 -42.08 11.30
N GLN A 474 -3.79 -41.29 11.95
CA GLN A 474 -2.60 -41.79 12.65
C GLN A 474 -2.99 -42.74 13.79
N ASP A 475 -3.93 -42.35 14.66
CA ASP A 475 -4.39 -43.15 15.78
C ASP A 475 -5.09 -44.44 15.31
N TYR A 476 -5.92 -44.35 14.26
CA TYR A 476 -6.66 -45.48 13.71
C TYR A 476 -5.73 -46.55 13.15
N VAL A 477 -4.72 -46.17 12.37
CA VAL A 477 -3.76 -47.11 11.79
C VAL A 477 -2.84 -47.71 12.86
N ALA A 478 -2.45 -46.91 13.87
CA ALA A 478 -1.65 -47.40 15.00
C ALA A 478 -2.45 -48.30 15.99
N GLY A 479 -3.76 -48.43 15.81
CA GLY A 479 -4.63 -49.09 16.76
C GLY A 479 -4.75 -48.39 18.12
N ASN A 480 -4.40 -47.11 18.13
CA ASN A 480 -4.38 -46.22 19.29
C ASN A 480 -5.74 -45.52 19.48
N ARG A 481 -6.05 -45.12 20.71
CA ARG A 481 -7.22 -44.30 21.04
C ARG A 481 -6.84 -43.13 21.96
N THR A 482 -5.61 -42.68 21.88
CA THR A 482 -5.02 -41.77 22.86
C THR A 482 -5.55 -40.34 22.70
N HIS A 483 -5.83 -39.88 21.46
CA HIS A 483 -6.19 -38.52 21.17
C HIS A 483 -7.68 -38.30 20.85
N VAL A 484 -8.54 -39.31 21.15
CA VAL A 484 -9.97 -39.30 20.76
C VAL A 484 -10.71 -38.05 21.21
N ASP A 485 -10.53 -37.64 22.46
CA ASP A 485 -11.24 -36.48 23.02
C ASP A 485 -10.77 -35.17 22.34
N GLU A 486 -9.48 -35.06 22.04
CA GLU A 486 -8.90 -33.95 21.30
C GLU A 486 -9.40 -33.93 19.86
N ILE A 487 -9.38 -35.04 19.16
CA ILE A 487 -9.89 -35.20 17.79
C ILE A 487 -11.34 -34.74 17.71
N VAL A 488 -12.21 -35.27 18.59
CA VAL A 488 -13.63 -34.90 18.62
C VAL A 488 -13.82 -33.40 18.93
N LYS A 489 -13.03 -32.85 19.85
CA LYS A 489 -13.07 -31.42 20.18
C LYS A 489 -12.75 -30.57 18.95
N ARG A 490 -11.62 -30.83 18.28
CA ARG A 490 -11.16 -30.07 17.09
C ARG A 490 -12.18 -30.16 15.95
N LEU A 491 -12.71 -31.35 15.66
CA LEU A 491 -13.71 -31.52 14.60
C LEU A 491 -15.04 -30.83 14.92
N ARG A 492 -15.45 -30.73 16.20
CA ARG A 492 -16.63 -29.94 16.59
C ARG A 492 -16.39 -28.44 16.44
N GLU A 493 -15.24 -27.95 16.88
CA GLU A 493 -14.83 -26.54 16.66
C GLU A 493 -14.80 -26.21 15.18
N ALA A 494 -14.24 -27.09 14.34
CA ALA A 494 -14.30 -26.95 12.89
C ALA A 494 -15.72 -26.89 12.35
N ALA A 495 -16.65 -27.77 12.86
CA ALA A 495 -18.03 -27.76 12.42
C ALA A 495 -18.82 -26.49 12.81
N GLU A 496 -18.45 -25.83 13.89
CA GLU A 496 -19.03 -24.55 14.31
C GLU A 496 -18.53 -23.41 13.43
N ILE A 497 -17.22 -23.38 13.11
CA ILE A 497 -16.59 -22.34 12.32
C ILE A 497 -16.96 -22.49 10.84
N LEU A 498 -16.88 -23.72 10.30
CA LEU A 498 -17.18 -24.06 8.91
C LEU A 498 -18.66 -24.51 8.76
N ALA A 499 -19.60 -23.71 9.22
CA ALA A 499 -21.01 -24.10 9.32
C ALA A 499 -21.68 -24.53 8.00
N SER A 500 -21.12 -24.18 6.85
CA SER A 500 -21.60 -24.57 5.52
C SER A 500 -20.79 -25.71 4.86
N ASP A 501 -19.70 -26.17 5.50
CA ASP A 501 -18.86 -27.25 4.99
C ASP A 501 -19.30 -28.59 5.56
N PRO A 502 -19.63 -29.62 4.75
CA PRO A 502 -19.98 -30.95 5.21
C PRO A 502 -18.81 -31.71 5.85
N ALA A 503 -17.57 -31.41 5.53
CA ALA A 503 -16.39 -32.20 5.86
C ALA A 503 -16.20 -32.43 7.36
N PRO A 504 -16.35 -31.45 8.27
CA PRO A 504 -16.23 -31.71 9.71
C PRO A 504 -17.25 -32.74 10.23
N HIS A 505 -18.48 -32.68 9.73
CA HIS A 505 -19.53 -33.65 10.10
C HIS A 505 -19.26 -35.06 9.55
N CYS A 506 -18.70 -35.13 8.34
CA CYS A 506 -18.30 -36.38 7.72
C CYS A 506 -17.18 -37.06 8.52
N GLU A 507 -16.19 -36.29 8.97
CA GLU A 507 -15.08 -36.81 9.79
C GLU A 507 -15.55 -37.18 11.22
N LEU A 508 -16.42 -36.38 11.86
CA LEU A 508 -17.02 -36.74 13.15
C LEU A 508 -17.78 -38.07 13.06
N ALA A 509 -18.59 -38.28 12.02
CA ALA A 509 -19.30 -39.53 11.80
C ALA A 509 -18.33 -40.72 11.63
N LYS A 510 -17.20 -40.54 10.94
CA LYS A 510 -16.15 -41.53 10.75
C LYS A 510 -15.47 -41.87 12.07
N VAL A 511 -15.11 -40.87 12.88
CA VAL A 511 -14.53 -41.06 14.22
C VAL A 511 -15.46 -41.81 15.14
N TYR A 512 -16.73 -41.38 15.30
CA TYR A 512 -17.69 -42.06 16.18
C TYR A 512 -17.99 -43.49 15.73
N ARG A 513 -18.10 -43.74 14.41
CA ARG A 513 -18.28 -45.08 13.86
C ARG A 513 -17.12 -46.01 14.21
N SER A 514 -15.88 -45.53 14.11
CA SER A 514 -14.68 -46.33 14.44
C SER A 514 -14.63 -46.77 15.91
N MET A 515 -15.35 -46.06 16.78
CA MET A 515 -15.46 -46.33 18.22
C MET A 515 -16.73 -47.10 18.59
N ASP A 516 -17.47 -47.62 17.64
CA ASP A 516 -18.79 -48.27 17.86
C ASP A 516 -19.84 -47.36 18.51
N ARG A 517 -19.64 -46.00 18.48
CA ARG A 517 -20.56 -44.98 19.02
C ARG A 517 -21.63 -44.61 17.99
N TRP A 518 -22.42 -45.61 17.57
CA TRP A 518 -23.36 -45.49 16.44
C TRP A 518 -24.45 -44.44 16.63
N HIS A 519 -24.92 -44.22 17.86
CA HIS A 519 -25.94 -43.23 18.19
C HIS A 519 -25.42 -41.78 18.03
N GLU A 520 -24.13 -41.58 18.26
CA GLU A 520 -23.48 -40.26 18.06
C GLU A 520 -23.03 -40.08 16.61
N ALA A 521 -22.67 -41.16 15.94
CA ALA A 521 -22.32 -41.12 14.51
C ALA A 521 -23.52 -40.75 13.61
N LEU A 522 -24.74 -41.16 13.99
CA LEU A 522 -25.94 -41.00 13.17
C LEU A 522 -26.24 -39.52 12.86
N PRO A 523 -26.40 -38.61 13.83
CA PRO A 523 -26.73 -37.22 13.54
C PRO A 523 -25.66 -36.51 12.69
N GLU A 524 -24.39 -36.84 12.89
CA GLU A 524 -23.29 -36.28 12.12
C GLU A 524 -23.31 -36.79 10.67
N ALA A 525 -23.52 -38.10 10.47
CA ALA A 525 -23.64 -38.68 9.13
C ALA A 525 -24.87 -38.17 8.38
N GLU A 526 -26.02 -37.99 9.05
CA GLU A 526 -27.21 -37.39 8.45
C GLU A 526 -26.95 -35.94 8.04
N ARG A 527 -26.17 -35.18 8.80
CA ARG A 527 -25.83 -33.81 8.50
C ARG A 527 -24.85 -33.72 7.31
N CYS A 528 -23.81 -34.57 7.31
CA CYS A 528 -22.88 -34.73 6.21
C CYS A 528 -23.62 -35.01 4.89
N ALA A 529 -24.47 -36.04 4.84
CA ALA A 529 -25.19 -36.44 3.64
C ALA A 529 -26.25 -35.40 3.16
N ARG A 530 -26.83 -34.62 4.08
CA ARG A 530 -27.74 -33.51 3.71
C ARG A 530 -27.02 -32.32 3.11
N MET A 531 -25.82 -32.01 3.59
CA MET A 531 -25.03 -30.88 3.11
C MET A 531 -24.36 -31.21 1.77
N ASP A 532 -23.95 -32.48 1.59
CA ASP A 532 -23.41 -32.96 0.31
C ASP A 532 -24.22 -34.15 -0.22
N VAL A 533 -25.30 -33.82 -0.91
CA VAL A 533 -26.24 -34.81 -1.51
C VAL A 533 -25.64 -35.57 -2.70
N ASN A 534 -24.48 -35.19 -3.19
CA ASN A 534 -23.78 -35.85 -4.27
C ASN A 534 -22.62 -36.73 -3.80
N SER A 535 -22.29 -36.73 -2.51
CA SER A 535 -21.22 -37.55 -1.95
C SER A 535 -21.63 -39.02 -1.85
N ALA A 536 -21.08 -39.86 -2.71
CA ALA A 536 -21.27 -41.31 -2.63
C ALA A 536 -20.79 -41.84 -1.29
N GLU A 537 -19.67 -41.37 -0.78
CA GLU A 537 -19.10 -41.82 0.49
C GLU A 537 -19.99 -41.48 1.67
N ALA A 538 -20.58 -40.27 1.73
CA ALA A 538 -21.50 -39.85 2.78
C ALA A 538 -22.73 -40.76 2.85
N HIS A 539 -23.36 -41.05 1.72
CA HIS A 539 -24.51 -41.97 1.63
C HIS A 539 -24.15 -43.40 2.00
N TYR A 540 -22.99 -43.89 1.56
CA TYR A 540 -22.52 -45.22 1.92
C TYR A 540 -22.28 -45.35 3.43
N ARG A 541 -21.61 -44.41 4.06
CA ARG A 541 -21.37 -44.39 5.50
C ARG A 541 -22.68 -44.31 6.29
N LEU A 542 -23.60 -43.45 5.88
CA LEU A 542 -24.91 -43.31 6.51
C LEU A 542 -25.74 -44.62 6.38
N ALA A 543 -25.72 -45.29 5.23
CA ALA A 543 -26.36 -46.59 5.03
C ALA A 543 -25.81 -47.67 6.00
N GLN A 544 -24.50 -47.70 6.22
CA GLN A 544 -23.87 -48.63 7.18
C GLN A 544 -24.30 -48.34 8.62
N ILE A 545 -24.41 -47.07 9.01
CA ILE A 545 -24.85 -46.66 10.34
C ILE A 545 -26.31 -47.07 10.56
N TYR A 546 -27.21 -46.77 9.62
CA TYR A 546 -28.61 -47.19 9.68
C TYR A 546 -28.75 -48.72 9.77
N ARG A 547 -27.97 -49.47 8.99
CA ARG A 547 -27.97 -50.94 9.06
C ARG A 547 -27.58 -51.46 10.44
N ARG A 548 -26.55 -50.83 11.03
CA ARG A 548 -26.06 -51.22 12.36
C ARG A 548 -27.08 -50.92 13.47
N LEU A 549 -27.85 -49.85 13.31
CA LEU A 549 -28.91 -49.44 14.24
C LEU A 549 -30.25 -50.13 13.95
N GLY A 550 -30.31 -51.10 13.02
CA GLY A 550 -31.52 -51.88 12.71
C GLY A 550 -32.53 -51.17 11.77
N SER A 551 -32.22 -49.98 11.25
CA SER A 551 -33.08 -49.21 10.37
C SER A 551 -32.90 -49.63 8.90
N LEU A 552 -33.33 -50.86 8.54
CA LEU A 552 -33.05 -51.47 7.24
C LEU A 552 -33.65 -50.70 6.06
N GLU A 553 -34.85 -50.14 6.18
CA GLU A 553 -35.47 -49.32 5.12
C GLU A 553 -34.64 -48.08 4.78
N LYS A 554 -34.23 -47.34 5.81
CA LYS A 554 -33.39 -46.16 5.61
C LYS A 554 -32.03 -46.52 5.01
N SER A 555 -31.43 -47.62 5.49
CA SER A 555 -30.18 -48.12 4.91
C SER A 555 -30.31 -48.43 3.42
N GLN A 556 -31.43 -49.05 2.98
CA GLN A 556 -31.67 -49.34 1.57
C GLN A 556 -31.89 -48.05 0.72
N GLN A 557 -32.53 -47.05 1.31
CA GLN A 557 -32.70 -45.73 0.65
C GLN A 557 -31.36 -45.07 0.43
N GLU A 558 -30.50 -45.00 1.44
CA GLU A 558 -29.16 -44.43 1.32
C GLU A 558 -28.27 -45.21 0.34
N MET A 559 -28.39 -46.54 0.29
CA MET A 559 -27.67 -47.36 -0.70
C MET A 559 -28.07 -47.03 -2.16
N LYS A 560 -29.35 -46.73 -2.41
CA LYS A 560 -29.78 -46.25 -3.76
C LYS A 560 -29.19 -44.89 -4.09
N LEU A 561 -29.11 -43.98 -3.12
CA LEU A 561 -28.47 -42.67 -3.31
C LEU A 561 -26.96 -42.82 -3.57
N TYR A 562 -26.29 -43.71 -2.84
CA TYR A 562 -24.91 -44.11 -3.06
C TYR A 562 -24.68 -44.57 -4.51
N GLU A 563 -25.50 -45.54 -5.01
CA GLU A 563 -25.38 -46.05 -6.39
C GLU A 563 -25.55 -44.93 -7.44
N GLY A 564 -26.48 -44.01 -7.18
CA GLY A 564 -26.72 -42.85 -8.07
C GLY A 564 -25.55 -41.86 -8.04
N ALA A 565 -25.01 -41.57 -6.86
CA ALA A 565 -23.87 -40.66 -6.68
C ALA A 565 -22.57 -41.26 -7.22
N SER A 566 -22.32 -42.57 -6.95
CA SER A 566 -21.11 -43.26 -7.41
C SER A 566 -20.98 -43.32 -8.93
N ARG A 567 -22.11 -43.43 -9.67
CA ARG A 567 -22.11 -43.39 -11.13
C ARG A 567 -21.72 -41.98 -11.67
N ARG A 568 -21.98 -40.94 -10.90
CA ARG A 568 -21.63 -39.54 -11.25
C ARG A 568 -20.18 -39.19 -10.84
N GLN A 569 -19.66 -39.85 -9.83
CA GLN A 569 -18.35 -39.60 -9.22
C GLN A 569 -17.22 -40.44 -9.86
N ALA A 570 -17.49 -41.13 -11.00
CA ALA A 570 -16.56 -42.07 -11.65
C ALA A 570 -15.28 -41.40 -12.25
N ASP A 571 -14.97 -40.17 -11.88
CA ASP A 571 -13.76 -39.49 -12.29
C ASP A 571 -12.88 -39.15 -11.06
N GLU A 572 -11.90 -40.00 -10.82
CA GLU A 572 -10.82 -39.78 -9.83
C GLU A 572 -9.96 -38.52 -10.19
N ASN A 573 -10.06 -38.06 -11.42
CA ASN A 573 -9.44 -36.84 -11.94
C ASN A 573 -10.04 -35.56 -11.33
N THR A 574 -11.32 -35.57 -10.89
CA THR A 574 -12.03 -34.36 -10.45
C THR A 574 -11.36 -33.70 -9.23
N ARG A 575 -10.87 -34.49 -8.29
CA ARG A 575 -10.25 -33.96 -7.05
C ARG A 575 -8.88 -33.33 -7.28
N ARG A 576 -8.06 -33.96 -8.13
CA ARG A 576 -6.76 -33.37 -8.53
C ARG A 576 -6.96 -32.08 -9.35
N ASP A 577 -7.96 -32.06 -10.21
CA ASP A 577 -8.30 -30.85 -10.98
C ASP A 577 -8.80 -29.72 -10.09
N GLU A 578 -9.60 -30.01 -9.05
CA GLU A 578 -10.03 -29.02 -8.06
C GLU A 578 -8.85 -28.47 -7.24
N THR A 579 -7.92 -29.34 -6.83
CA THR A 579 -6.70 -28.94 -6.13
C THR A 579 -5.82 -28.07 -7.02
N MET A 580 -5.70 -28.41 -8.31
CA MET A 580 -4.98 -27.60 -9.31
C MET A 580 -5.60 -26.22 -9.44
N LYS A 581 -6.91 -26.12 -9.61
CA LYS A 581 -7.62 -24.83 -9.71
C LYS A 581 -7.44 -23.98 -8.46
N ALA A 582 -7.57 -24.60 -7.27
CA ALA A 582 -7.35 -23.92 -5.99
C ALA A 582 -5.91 -23.40 -5.86
N PHE A 583 -4.93 -24.20 -6.26
CA PHE A 583 -3.52 -23.81 -6.25
C PHE A 583 -3.25 -22.63 -7.20
N VAL A 584 -3.68 -22.73 -8.45
CA VAL A 584 -3.52 -21.67 -9.46
C VAL A 584 -4.12 -20.35 -8.98
N TYR A 585 -5.34 -20.40 -8.46
CA TYR A 585 -6.01 -19.22 -7.90
C TYR A 585 -5.22 -18.60 -6.74
N THR A 586 -4.77 -19.44 -5.83
CA THR A 586 -4.07 -18.99 -4.61
C THR A 586 -2.72 -18.38 -4.93
N ILE A 587 -1.89 -19.06 -5.73
CA ILE A 587 -0.54 -18.59 -6.05
C ILE A 587 -0.56 -17.28 -6.86
N ARG A 588 -1.55 -17.11 -7.75
CA ARG A 588 -1.75 -15.86 -8.49
C ARG A 588 -2.18 -14.71 -7.59
N ARG A 589 -3.07 -14.95 -6.63
CA ARG A 589 -3.47 -13.94 -5.65
C ARG A 589 -2.29 -13.48 -4.80
N GLU A 590 -1.45 -14.41 -4.36
CA GLU A 590 -0.24 -14.10 -3.59
C GLU A 590 0.80 -13.32 -4.42
N ALA A 591 0.94 -13.61 -5.70
CA ALA A 591 1.80 -12.85 -6.60
C ALA A 591 1.30 -11.41 -6.84
N GLN A 592 -0.01 -11.18 -6.79
CA GLN A 592 -0.61 -9.85 -6.94
C GLN A 592 -0.55 -9.02 -5.65
N SER A 593 -0.67 -9.64 -4.48
CA SER A 593 -0.62 -8.95 -3.18
C SER A 593 0.76 -8.37 -2.86
N SER A 594 1.82 -8.86 -3.46
CA SER A 594 3.19 -8.32 -3.32
C SER A 594 3.40 -6.97 -4.04
N LYS A 595 2.38 -6.45 -4.73
CA LYS A 595 2.40 -5.14 -5.43
C LYS A 595 1.74 -3.99 -4.63
N GLN A 596 1.20 -4.24 -3.43
CA GLN A 596 0.66 -3.24 -2.52
C GLN A 596 1.64 -2.96 -1.37
#